data_09ca93318494ea932caf99cac55cb6e0
#
_entry.id   09ca93318494ea932caf99cac55cb6e0
#
_cell.length_a   1.000
_cell.length_b   1.000
_cell.length_c   1.000
_cell.angle_alpha   90.00
_cell.angle_beta   90.00
_cell.angle_gamma   90.00
#
_symmetry.space_group_name_H-M   'P 1'
#
loop_
_entity.id
_entity.type
_entity.pdbx_description
1 polymer ?
#
loop_
_entity_poly.entity_id
_entity_poly.type
_entity_poly.pdbx_seq_one_letter_code
_entity_poly.pdbx_strand_id
1 'polypeptide(L)'
;VHQSLAVTGSINQLGEIQPIGGVNEKIEGFFECCQKRGLSGKQGVLIPAKNIRHLTLNPKVVEAAESGKFSIFGVTNIEEVLELLTGMPAGEMQPDGQYPPNTIFGRAAQRLTEMAKIAAEWSGHSLKENADGSKPLLPKPVK
;
A
#
# COMPACT_ATOMS: atom_id res chain seq x y z
N VAL A 1 3.62 -2.09 -9.84
CA VAL A 1 2.44 -2.65 -9.15
C VAL A 1 1.94 -3.84 -9.94
N HIS A 2 1.72 -4.97 -9.27
CA HIS A 2 1.17 -6.18 -9.87
C HIS A 2 -0.28 -5.96 -10.31
N GLN A 3 -0.54 -6.01 -11.60
CA GLN A 3 -1.86 -5.76 -12.19
C GLN A 3 -2.87 -6.91 -11.98
N SER A 4 -2.40 -8.05 -11.52
CA SER A 4 -3.23 -9.21 -11.18
C SER A 4 -3.85 -9.14 -9.78
N LEU A 5 -3.46 -8.16 -8.97
CA LEU A 5 -3.94 -8.00 -7.61
C LEU A 5 -4.86 -6.78 -7.51
N ALA A 6 -5.97 -6.96 -6.79
CA ALA A 6 -6.83 -5.87 -6.34
C ALA A 6 -6.66 -5.65 -4.83
N VAL A 7 -6.97 -4.47 -4.36
CA VAL A 7 -6.98 -4.14 -2.93
C VAL A 7 -8.28 -3.45 -2.56
N THR A 8 -8.84 -3.83 -1.43
CA THR A 8 -9.98 -3.13 -0.83
C THR A 8 -9.79 -3.04 0.68
N GLY A 9 -10.07 -1.89 1.24
CA GLY A 9 -9.87 -1.63 2.67
C GLY A 9 -9.99 -0.14 2.95
N SER A 10 -9.87 0.21 4.21
CA SER A 10 -9.67 1.57 4.69
C SER A 10 -8.34 1.60 5.46
N ILE A 11 -7.67 2.73 5.46
CA ILE A 11 -6.42 2.94 6.18
C ILE A 11 -6.59 4.12 7.14
N ASN A 12 -6.08 4.00 8.35
CA ASN A 12 -6.03 5.09 9.30
C ASN A 12 -4.70 5.87 9.20
N GLN A 13 -4.55 6.90 10.02
CA GLN A 13 -3.36 7.77 10.05
C GLN A 13 -2.08 7.06 10.50
N LEU A 14 -2.21 5.89 11.12
CA LEU A 14 -1.08 5.09 11.62
C LEU A 14 -0.67 3.98 10.63
N GLY A 15 -1.28 3.93 9.44
CA GLY A 15 -1.00 2.90 8.46
C GLY A 15 -1.73 1.57 8.71
N GLU A 16 -2.63 1.50 9.71
CA GLU A 16 -3.40 0.29 10.00
C GLU A 16 -4.55 0.11 9.04
N ILE A 17 -4.71 -1.10 8.54
CA ILE A 17 -5.81 -1.47 7.64
C ILE A 17 -7.06 -1.76 8.47
N GLN A 18 -8.13 -1.03 8.16
CA GLN A 18 -9.41 -1.12 8.87
C GLN A 18 -10.43 -1.96 8.09
N PRO A 19 -11.31 -2.70 8.82
CA PRO A 19 -12.38 -3.48 8.21
C PRO A 19 -13.37 -2.58 7.49
N ILE A 20 -13.98 -3.13 6.42
CA ILE A 20 -14.96 -2.44 5.58
C ILE A 20 -16.20 -3.31 5.36
N GLY A 21 -17.29 -2.67 4.91
CA GLY A 21 -18.47 -3.35 4.41
C GLY A 21 -18.35 -3.77 2.95
N GLY A 22 -19.20 -4.71 2.52
CA GLY A 22 -19.31 -5.14 1.13
C GLY A 22 -18.07 -5.86 0.60
N VAL A 23 -17.31 -6.53 1.48
CA VAL A 23 -16.07 -7.21 1.08
C VAL A 23 -16.33 -8.42 0.20
N ASN A 24 -17.41 -9.17 0.46
CA ASN A 24 -17.77 -10.34 -0.32
C ASN A 24 -18.06 -9.96 -1.77
N GLU A 25 -18.90 -8.96 -1.97
CA GLU A 25 -19.30 -8.45 -3.28
C GLU A 25 -18.10 -7.90 -4.07
N LYS A 26 -17.16 -7.28 -3.40
CA LYS A 26 -15.93 -6.77 -4.04
C LYS A 26 -15.01 -7.91 -4.48
N ILE A 27 -14.85 -8.95 -3.65
CA ILE A 27 -14.06 -10.14 -4.02
C ILE A 27 -14.72 -10.83 -5.21
N GLU A 28 -16.02 -11.11 -5.14
CA GLU A 28 -16.76 -11.80 -6.18
C GLU A 28 -16.76 -11.03 -7.50
N GLY A 29 -16.99 -9.72 -7.46
CA GLY A 29 -16.95 -8.88 -8.66
C GLY A 29 -15.58 -8.86 -9.33
N PHE A 30 -14.49 -8.76 -8.55
CA PHE A 30 -13.14 -8.86 -9.11
C PHE A 30 -12.83 -10.25 -9.66
N PHE A 31 -13.24 -11.30 -8.94
CA PHE A 31 -13.09 -12.68 -9.39
C PHE A 31 -13.79 -12.92 -10.73
N GLU A 32 -15.04 -12.46 -10.89
CA GLU A 32 -15.78 -12.58 -12.15
C GLU A 32 -15.06 -11.88 -13.31
N CYS A 33 -14.51 -10.70 -13.08
CA CYS A 33 -13.69 -10.00 -14.07
C CYS A 33 -12.46 -10.81 -14.47
N CYS A 34 -11.78 -11.41 -13.50
CA CYS A 34 -10.60 -12.26 -13.74
C CYS A 34 -10.99 -13.56 -14.45
N GLN A 35 -12.10 -14.19 -14.05
CA GLN A 35 -12.60 -15.42 -14.66
C GLN A 35 -12.91 -15.24 -16.15
N LYS A 36 -13.55 -14.13 -16.53
CA LYS A 36 -13.85 -13.79 -17.93
C LYS A 36 -12.58 -13.62 -18.78
N ARG A 37 -11.47 -13.21 -18.16
CA ARG A 37 -10.16 -13.03 -18.83
C ARG A 37 -9.27 -14.26 -18.78
N GLY A 38 -9.67 -15.28 -18.04
CA GLY A 38 -8.89 -16.48 -17.77
C GLY A 38 -8.02 -16.33 -16.52
N LEU A 39 -8.24 -17.24 -15.56
CA LEU A 39 -7.45 -17.31 -14.35
C LEU A 39 -6.07 -17.91 -14.62
N SER A 40 -5.01 -17.23 -14.22
CA SER A 40 -3.61 -17.67 -14.41
C SER A 40 -2.94 -18.15 -13.11
N GLY A 41 -3.67 -18.16 -11.98
CA GLY A 41 -3.13 -18.46 -10.65
C GLY A 41 -2.38 -17.30 -10.00
N LYS A 42 -2.31 -16.14 -10.66
CA LYS A 42 -1.65 -14.93 -10.12
C LYS A 42 -2.63 -13.90 -9.60
N GLN A 43 -3.91 -14.08 -9.88
CA GLN A 43 -4.96 -13.14 -9.48
C GLN A 43 -5.32 -13.31 -8.02
N GLY A 44 -5.59 -12.17 -7.36
CA GLY A 44 -5.99 -12.17 -5.97
C GLY A 44 -6.49 -10.83 -5.48
N VAL A 45 -7.04 -10.83 -4.28
CA VAL A 45 -7.56 -9.64 -3.61
C VAL A 45 -6.93 -9.52 -2.23
N LEU A 46 -6.43 -8.32 -1.91
CA LEU A 46 -6.01 -7.96 -0.58
C LEU A 46 -7.19 -7.34 0.16
N ILE A 47 -7.49 -7.87 1.34
CA ILE A 47 -8.60 -7.42 2.19
C ILE A 47 -8.11 -7.20 3.62
N PRO A 48 -8.82 -6.40 4.45
CA PRO A 48 -8.49 -6.30 5.86
C PRO A 48 -8.55 -7.67 6.55
N ALA A 49 -7.52 -8.05 7.28
CA ALA A 49 -7.46 -9.34 7.99
C ALA A 49 -8.68 -9.55 8.91
N LYS A 50 -9.20 -8.47 9.50
CA LYS A 50 -10.41 -8.51 10.35
C LYS A 50 -11.69 -8.91 9.60
N ASN A 51 -11.72 -8.78 8.27
CA ASN A 51 -12.86 -9.21 7.45
C ASN A 51 -12.86 -10.71 7.15
N ILE A 52 -11.73 -11.41 7.26
CA ILE A 52 -11.61 -12.84 6.90
C ILE A 52 -12.68 -13.70 7.61
N ARG A 53 -12.89 -13.47 8.90
CA ARG A 53 -13.86 -14.24 9.70
C ARG A 53 -15.32 -14.06 9.29
N HIS A 54 -15.62 -13.08 8.45
CA HIS A 54 -16.95 -12.75 7.98
C HIS A 54 -17.15 -13.04 6.49
N LEU A 55 -16.19 -13.73 5.86
CA LEU A 55 -16.29 -14.09 4.45
C LEU A 55 -17.39 -15.15 4.25
N THR A 56 -18.28 -14.86 3.32
CA THR A 56 -19.31 -15.78 2.84
C THR A 56 -19.31 -15.66 1.32
N LEU A 57 -18.46 -16.42 0.67
CA LEU A 57 -18.17 -16.30 -0.76
C LEU A 57 -18.92 -17.35 -1.58
N ASN A 58 -19.18 -17.00 -2.84
CA ASN A 58 -19.74 -17.93 -3.82
C ASN A 58 -18.85 -19.18 -3.93
N PRO A 59 -19.43 -20.39 -4.03
CA PRO A 59 -18.68 -21.65 -4.15
C PRO A 59 -17.61 -21.65 -5.24
N LYS A 60 -17.82 -20.96 -6.37
CA LYS A 60 -16.83 -20.85 -7.45
C LYS A 60 -15.56 -20.11 -7.02
N VAL A 61 -15.70 -19.10 -6.16
CA VAL A 61 -14.54 -18.36 -5.61
C VAL A 61 -13.77 -19.25 -4.64
N VAL A 62 -14.49 -19.99 -3.79
CA VAL A 62 -13.91 -20.93 -2.83
C VAL A 62 -13.11 -22.02 -3.57
N GLU A 63 -13.73 -22.67 -4.56
CA GLU A 63 -13.08 -23.70 -5.39
C GLU A 63 -11.83 -23.16 -6.09
N ALA A 64 -11.90 -21.94 -6.62
CA ALA A 64 -10.74 -21.32 -7.27
C ALA A 64 -9.63 -21.00 -6.27
N ALA A 65 -9.97 -20.61 -5.05
CA ALA A 65 -9.00 -20.37 -3.99
C ALA A 65 -8.34 -21.68 -3.51
N GLU A 66 -9.11 -22.71 -3.27
CA GLU A 66 -8.63 -24.04 -2.87
C GLU A 66 -7.73 -24.68 -3.94
N SER A 67 -8.07 -24.48 -5.20
CA SER A 67 -7.25 -24.96 -6.33
C SER A 67 -6.05 -24.06 -6.67
N GLY A 68 -5.80 -23.00 -5.91
CA GLY A 68 -4.67 -22.08 -6.13
C GLY A 68 -4.77 -21.19 -7.38
N LYS A 69 -5.96 -21.10 -7.99
CA LYS A 69 -6.21 -20.28 -9.18
C LYS A 69 -6.54 -18.83 -8.86
N PHE A 70 -6.91 -18.56 -7.62
CA PHE A 70 -7.24 -17.24 -7.10
C PHE A 70 -6.78 -17.13 -5.64
N SER A 71 -6.36 -15.96 -5.19
CA SER A 71 -5.83 -15.78 -3.83
C SER A 71 -6.57 -14.68 -3.08
N ILE A 72 -6.77 -14.87 -1.78
CA ILE A 72 -7.31 -13.85 -0.88
C ILE A 72 -6.27 -13.63 0.22
N PHE A 73 -5.74 -12.40 0.29
CA PHE A 73 -4.71 -12.00 1.24
C PHE A 73 -5.33 -11.15 2.35
N GLY A 74 -5.19 -11.58 3.60
CA GLY A 74 -5.57 -10.77 4.76
C GLY A 74 -4.40 -9.90 5.18
N VAL A 75 -4.58 -8.57 5.17
CA VAL A 75 -3.53 -7.59 5.50
C VAL A 75 -3.93 -6.75 6.71
N THR A 76 -2.96 -6.36 7.52
CA THR A 76 -3.16 -5.62 8.78
C THR A 76 -2.63 -4.18 8.71
N ASN A 77 -1.62 -3.93 7.88
CA ASN A 77 -0.96 -2.64 7.75
C ASN A 77 -0.65 -2.33 6.28
N ILE A 78 -0.28 -1.08 6.02
CA ILE A 78 -0.01 -0.59 4.66
C ILE A 78 1.27 -1.18 4.09
N GLU A 79 2.24 -1.48 4.93
CA GLU A 79 3.51 -2.07 4.53
C GLU A 79 3.28 -3.40 3.81
N GLU A 80 2.49 -4.30 4.41
CA GLU A 80 2.10 -5.60 3.80
C GLU A 80 1.41 -5.39 2.44
N VAL A 81 0.52 -4.40 2.35
CA VAL A 81 -0.17 -4.09 1.09
C VAL A 81 0.82 -3.65 0.00
N LEU A 82 1.73 -2.74 0.35
CA LEU A 82 2.72 -2.22 -0.59
C LEU A 82 3.69 -3.30 -1.05
N GLU A 83 4.15 -4.15 -0.15
CA GLU A 83 5.05 -5.25 -0.47
C GLU A 83 4.40 -6.27 -1.41
N LEU A 84 3.17 -6.68 -1.11
CA LEU A 84 2.42 -7.60 -1.98
C LEU A 84 2.14 -7.00 -3.37
N LEU A 85 1.80 -5.71 -3.43
CA LEU A 85 1.50 -5.04 -4.70
C LEU A 85 2.73 -4.76 -5.56
N THR A 86 3.91 -4.61 -4.97
CA THR A 86 5.09 -4.15 -5.70
C THR A 86 6.23 -5.18 -5.76
N GLY A 87 6.25 -6.13 -4.84
CA GLY A 87 7.37 -7.05 -4.66
C GLY A 87 8.62 -6.38 -4.08
N MET A 88 8.48 -5.17 -3.52
CA MET A 88 9.58 -4.41 -2.91
C MET A 88 9.35 -4.23 -1.42
N PRO A 89 10.40 -4.24 -0.59
CA PRO A 89 10.29 -3.93 0.84
C PRO A 89 9.67 -2.54 1.06
N ALA A 90 8.72 -2.42 1.97
CA ALA A 90 8.13 -1.14 2.35
C ALA A 90 9.17 -0.21 2.99
N GLY A 91 9.95 -0.74 3.90
CA GLY A 91 10.99 -0.03 4.65
C GLY A 91 10.51 0.40 6.04
N GLU A 92 11.37 0.22 7.01
CA GLU A 92 11.16 0.70 8.38
C GLU A 92 11.97 1.97 8.64
N MET A 93 11.38 2.89 9.40
CA MET A 93 12.08 4.11 9.81
C MET A 93 13.26 3.76 10.73
N GLN A 94 14.44 4.23 10.36
CA GLN A 94 15.66 4.03 11.13
C GLN A 94 15.74 5.00 12.33
N PRO A 95 16.59 4.73 13.33
CA PRO A 95 16.75 5.64 14.48
C PRO A 95 17.13 7.08 14.13
N ASP A 96 17.73 7.30 12.96
CA ASP A 96 18.06 8.61 12.41
C ASP A 96 16.86 9.32 11.74
N GLY A 97 15.67 8.71 11.78
CA GLY A 97 14.44 9.24 11.18
C GLY A 97 14.39 9.09 9.65
N GLN A 98 15.27 8.31 9.04
CA GLN A 98 15.29 8.08 7.60
C GLN A 98 14.81 6.66 7.25
N TYR A 99 14.31 6.49 6.04
CA TYR A 99 14.00 5.18 5.48
C TYR A 99 15.15 4.70 4.59
N PRO A 100 15.45 3.39 4.56
CA PRO A 100 16.45 2.84 3.65
C PRO A 100 16.16 3.20 2.19
N PRO A 101 17.12 3.66 1.39
CA PRO A 101 16.88 4.25 0.07
C PRO A 101 16.30 3.27 -0.95
N ASN A 102 16.54 1.97 -0.79
CA ASN A 102 16.04 0.92 -1.70
C ASN A 102 14.66 0.36 -1.31
N THR A 103 13.93 1.05 -0.45
CA THR A 103 12.59 0.69 -0.01
C THR A 103 11.55 1.62 -0.63
N ILE A 104 10.27 1.25 -0.55
CA ILE A 104 9.18 2.08 -1.07
C ILE A 104 9.14 3.43 -0.34
N PHE A 105 9.17 3.42 1.00
CA PHE A 105 9.15 4.65 1.79
C PHE A 105 10.42 5.48 1.60
N GLY A 106 11.59 4.85 1.45
CA GLY A 106 12.83 5.55 1.14
C GLY A 106 12.78 6.31 -0.20
N ARG A 107 12.27 5.65 -1.24
CA ARG A 107 12.07 6.28 -2.55
C ARG A 107 11.01 7.39 -2.51
N ALA A 108 9.92 7.18 -1.79
CA ALA A 108 8.88 8.18 -1.60
C ALA A 108 9.42 9.42 -0.87
N ALA A 109 10.16 9.23 0.23
CA ALA A 109 10.79 10.31 0.99
C ALA A 109 11.77 11.10 0.13
N GLN A 110 12.62 10.41 -0.65
CA GLN A 110 13.53 11.06 -1.60
C GLN A 110 12.75 11.91 -2.61
N ARG A 111 11.71 11.35 -3.22
CA ARG A 111 10.91 12.07 -4.21
C ARG A 111 10.20 13.29 -3.64
N LEU A 112 9.64 13.18 -2.43
CA LEU A 112 9.04 14.31 -1.73
C LEU A 112 10.07 15.41 -1.43
N THR A 113 11.30 15.06 -1.06
CA THR A 113 12.37 16.01 -0.85
C THR A 113 12.75 16.75 -2.15
N GLU A 114 12.83 16.04 -3.26
CA GLU A 114 13.09 16.64 -4.58
C GLU A 114 11.97 17.63 -4.97
N MET A 115 10.71 17.22 -4.78
CA MET A 115 9.55 18.07 -5.06
C MET A 115 9.54 19.32 -4.16
N ALA A 116 9.88 19.19 -2.88
CA ALA A 116 9.97 20.32 -1.97
C ALA A 116 11.07 21.32 -2.37
N LYS A 117 12.23 20.84 -2.86
CA LYS A 117 13.29 21.72 -3.40
C LYS A 117 12.80 22.50 -4.60
N ILE A 118 12.18 21.85 -5.58
CA ILE A 118 11.63 22.50 -6.76
C ILE A 118 10.59 23.56 -6.35
N ALA A 119 9.67 23.23 -5.44
CA ALA A 119 8.66 24.17 -4.96
C ALA A 119 9.27 25.39 -4.26
N ALA A 120 10.34 25.21 -3.47
CA ALA A 120 11.04 26.29 -2.82
C ALA A 120 11.74 27.21 -3.84
N GLU A 121 12.39 26.67 -4.86
CA GLU A 121 13.00 27.44 -5.95
C GLU A 121 11.95 28.30 -6.69
N TRP A 122 10.79 27.73 -7.01
CA TRP A 122 9.69 28.45 -7.69
C TRP A 122 9.08 29.56 -6.82
N SER A 123 9.04 29.37 -5.50
CA SER A 123 8.49 30.37 -4.56
C SER A 123 9.51 31.45 -4.15
N GLY A 124 10.74 31.40 -4.65
CA GLY A 124 11.81 32.33 -4.28
C GLY A 124 12.33 32.13 -2.85
N HIS A 125 11.97 31.02 -2.20
CA HIS A 125 12.47 30.67 -0.86
C HIS A 125 13.62 29.68 -1.00
N SER A 126 14.83 30.08 -0.63
CA SER A 126 15.95 29.16 -0.44
C SER A 126 15.66 28.28 0.78
N LEU A 127 15.62 26.96 0.61
CA LEU A 127 15.62 26.03 1.74
C LEU A 127 17.01 26.15 2.41
N LYS A 128 17.07 26.79 3.59
CA LYS A 128 18.29 26.82 4.39
C LYS A 128 18.56 25.39 4.88
N GLU A 129 19.71 24.84 4.53
CA GLU A 129 20.23 23.66 5.20
C GLU A 129 20.40 23.97 6.68
N ASN A 130 20.04 23.03 7.55
CA ASN A 130 20.32 23.20 8.97
C ASN A 130 21.83 23.30 9.18
N ALA A 131 22.26 24.12 10.16
CA ALA A 131 23.66 24.40 10.43
C ALA A 131 24.48 23.13 10.83
N ASP A 132 23.83 22.01 11.08
CA ASP A 132 24.42 20.70 11.41
C ASP A 132 24.50 19.73 10.21
N GLY A 133 24.14 20.17 8.99
CA GLY A 133 24.14 19.33 7.79
C GLY A 133 22.96 18.34 7.71
N SER A 134 22.01 18.38 8.64
CA SER A 134 20.81 17.57 8.57
C SER A 134 19.80 18.14 7.57
N LYS A 135 19.13 17.26 6.81
CA LYS A 135 18.08 17.70 5.87
C LYS A 135 16.91 18.32 6.64
N PRO A 136 16.32 19.40 6.12
CA PRO A 136 15.20 20.04 6.78
C PRO A 136 14.05 19.04 6.93
N LEU A 137 13.63 18.81 8.17
CA LEU A 137 12.36 18.18 8.49
C LEU A 137 11.22 19.05 7.95
N LEU A 138 10.15 18.44 7.50
CA LEU A 138 8.92 19.10 7.07
C LEU A 138 8.56 20.28 7.99
N PRO A 139 8.02 21.39 7.46
CA PRO A 139 7.69 22.57 8.25
C PRO A 139 6.79 22.14 9.42
N LYS A 140 7.12 22.63 10.62
CA LYS A 140 6.31 22.37 11.82
C LYS A 140 4.90 22.88 11.57
N PRO A 141 3.85 22.15 12.01
CA PRO A 141 2.48 22.61 11.89
C PRO A 141 2.33 23.98 12.58
N VAL A 142 1.71 24.90 11.87
CA VAL A 142 1.31 26.20 12.41
C VAL A 142 0.34 25.93 13.55
N LYS A 143 0.63 26.50 14.73
CA LYS A 143 -0.26 26.42 15.91
C LYS A 143 -1.51 27.23 15.69
#